data_e5eb73497b18f3f22974151d6f2840e7
#
_entry.id   e5eb73497b18f3f22974151d6f2840e7
#
_cell.length_a   1.000
_cell.length_b   1.000
_cell.length_c   1.000
_cell.angle_alpha   90.00
_cell.angle_beta   90.00
_cell.angle_gamma   90.00
#
_symmetry.space_group_name_H-M   'P 1'
#
loop_
_entity.id
_entity.type
_entity.pdbx_description
1 polymer ?
#
loop_
_entity_poly.entity_id
_entity_poly.type
_entity_poly.pdbx_seq_one_letter_code
_entity_poly.pdbx_strand_id
1 'polypeptide(L)'
;PIDKIIGKIYPIFGVALILMALALLGVLLFGPYRIPELTTLANAQLDPHSVPIVPTLFITIACGAISGFHATQSPLMARCVRNERECRSVFFGAMISESIIALIWAAVAMAFFGGAHALAEALAANGNSAAWAVNIISNTTLGIAGGILALLGVVAAPITSGDTAFRSARLIVADIFRIEQRTQWKRFAIALPLFVAGYLITRVDFTVVWRYFAWTNQTLATIVLWAVVVWLFAA
;
A
#
# COMPACT_ATOMS: atom_id res chain seq x y z
N PRO A 1 22.73 2.85 -14.21
CA PRO A 1 23.11 1.63 -13.51
C PRO A 1 22.07 1.20 -12.47
N ILE A 2 21.49 2.12 -11.70
CA ILE A 2 20.49 1.83 -10.67
C ILE A 2 19.22 1.20 -11.29
N ASP A 3 18.74 1.73 -12.40
CA ASP A 3 17.55 1.21 -13.10
C ASP A 3 17.71 -0.26 -13.52
N LYS A 4 18.92 -0.70 -13.85
CA LYS A 4 19.21 -2.11 -14.19
C LYS A 4 19.18 -3.04 -12.98
N ILE A 5 19.59 -2.53 -11.80
CA ILE A 5 19.57 -3.28 -10.55
C ILE A 5 18.12 -3.41 -10.06
N ILE A 6 17.42 -2.29 -10.01
CA ILE A 6 16.02 -2.20 -9.60
C ILE A 6 15.14 -3.09 -10.48
N GLY A 7 15.29 -3.01 -11.81
CA GLY A 7 14.53 -3.82 -12.75
C GLY A 7 14.75 -5.34 -12.61
N LYS A 8 15.85 -5.78 -11.97
CA LYS A 8 16.10 -7.20 -11.69
C LYS A 8 15.61 -7.63 -10.30
N ILE A 9 15.66 -6.73 -9.33
CA ILE A 9 15.32 -7.03 -7.93
C ILE A 9 13.80 -6.98 -7.70
N TYR A 10 13.10 -6.02 -8.30
CA TYR A 10 11.65 -5.87 -8.12
C TYR A 10 10.83 -7.11 -8.52
N PRO A 11 11.12 -7.79 -9.64
CA PRO A 11 10.42 -9.04 -9.96
C PRO A 11 10.60 -10.12 -8.90
N ILE A 12 11.78 -10.19 -8.25
CA ILE A 12 12.04 -11.17 -7.18
C ILE A 12 11.12 -10.90 -5.99
N PHE A 13 10.98 -9.64 -5.58
CA PHE A 13 10.09 -9.25 -4.49
C PHE A 13 8.61 -9.52 -4.84
N GLY A 14 8.22 -9.24 -6.10
CA GLY A 14 6.88 -9.55 -6.58
C GLY A 14 6.58 -11.05 -6.56
N VAL A 15 7.51 -11.88 -7.01
CA VAL A 15 7.36 -13.34 -6.97
C VAL A 15 7.30 -13.84 -5.52
N ALA A 16 8.16 -13.33 -4.63
CA ALA A 16 8.13 -13.69 -3.20
C ALA A 16 6.79 -13.32 -2.55
N LEU A 17 6.24 -12.13 -2.88
CA LEU A 17 4.93 -11.69 -2.39
C LEU A 17 3.79 -12.61 -2.87
N ILE A 18 3.80 -12.97 -4.15
CA ILE A 18 2.79 -13.88 -4.72
C ILE A 18 2.90 -15.28 -4.08
N LEU A 19 4.11 -15.82 -3.97
CA LEU A 19 4.33 -17.13 -3.35
C LEU A 19 3.86 -17.13 -1.89
N MET A 20 4.13 -16.06 -1.15
CA MET A 20 3.65 -15.91 0.22
C MET A 20 2.14 -15.83 0.29
N ALA A 21 1.50 -15.04 -0.58
CA ALA A 21 0.04 -14.93 -0.63
C ALA A 21 -0.61 -16.29 -0.96
N LEU A 22 -0.05 -17.06 -1.90
CA LEU A 22 -0.54 -18.39 -2.23
C LEU A 22 -0.33 -19.40 -1.08
N ALA A 23 0.81 -19.34 -0.40
CA ALA A 23 1.08 -20.19 0.77
C ALA A 23 0.11 -19.87 1.91
N LEU A 24 -0.14 -18.60 2.22
CA LEU A 24 -1.11 -18.17 3.22
C LEU A 24 -2.54 -18.54 2.84
N LEU A 25 -2.90 -18.42 1.56
CA LEU A 25 -4.19 -18.92 1.07
C LEU A 25 -4.33 -20.42 1.29
N GLY A 26 -3.27 -21.19 1.02
CA GLY A 26 -3.24 -22.63 1.32
C GLY A 26 -3.45 -22.92 2.80
N VAL A 27 -2.79 -22.18 3.69
CA VAL A 27 -2.98 -22.30 5.14
C VAL A 27 -4.42 -21.96 5.55
N LEU A 28 -5.01 -20.93 4.92
CA LEU A 28 -6.38 -20.53 5.22
C LEU A 28 -7.42 -21.59 4.79
N LEU A 29 -7.20 -22.23 3.62
CA LEU A 29 -8.13 -23.22 3.06
C LEU A 29 -7.99 -24.62 3.69
N PHE A 30 -6.78 -25.02 4.06
CA PHE A 30 -6.47 -26.38 4.51
C PHE A 30 -6.04 -26.45 6.00
N GLY A 31 -5.77 -25.30 6.62
CA GLY A 31 -5.36 -25.21 8.01
C GLY A 31 -6.54 -25.18 9.00
N PRO A 32 -6.25 -25.12 10.30
CA PRO A 32 -7.26 -25.10 11.34
C PRO A 32 -7.95 -23.74 11.52
N TYR A 33 -7.59 -22.75 10.72
CA TYR A 33 -8.07 -21.38 10.84
C TYR A 33 -9.45 -21.22 10.21
N ARG A 34 -10.32 -20.45 10.90
CA ARG A 34 -11.67 -20.14 10.39
C ARG A 34 -11.78 -18.67 10.09
N ILE A 35 -12.27 -18.32 8.90
CA ILE A 35 -12.58 -16.94 8.55
C ILE A 35 -13.81 -16.53 9.38
N PRO A 36 -13.74 -15.42 10.15
CA PRO A 36 -14.89 -14.94 10.90
C PRO A 36 -16.05 -14.58 9.99
N GLU A 37 -17.27 -14.92 10.43
CA GLU A 37 -18.49 -14.52 9.70
C GLU A 37 -18.66 -12.99 9.72
N LEU A 38 -18.92 -12.43 8.56
CA LEU A 38 -19.20 -10.99 8.38
C LEU A 38 -20.71 -10.67 8.43
N THR A 39 -21.52 -11.60 8.88
CA THR A 39 -22.99 -11.46 8.91
C THR A 39 -23.48 -10.38 9.88
N THR A 40 -22.70 -10.10 10.91
CA THR A 40 -22.97 -8.99 11.83
C THR A 40 -22.10 -7.80 11.41
N LEU A 41 -22.68 -6.79 10.82
CA LEU A 41 -22.02 -5.51 10.51
C LEU A 41 -21.73 -4.70 11.79
N ALA A 42 -21.25 -5.38 12.83
CA ALA A 42 -20.87 -4.74 14.08
C ALA A 42 -19.53 -4.02 13.96
N ASN A 43 -19.40 -2.89 14.63
CA ASN A 43 -18.13 -2.21 14.73
C ASN A 43 -17.20 -2.96 15.68
N ALA A 44 -16.18 -3.62 15.13
CA ALA A 44 -15.19 -4.41 15.88
C ALA A 44 -13.97 -3.59 16.33
N GLN A 45 -13.99 -2.27 16.19
CA GLN A 45 -12.95 -1.38 16.69
C GLN A 45 -12.92 -1.38 18.23
N LEU A 46 -11.74 -1.14 18.82
CA LEU A 46 -11.57 -1.08 20.28
C LEU A 46 -12.39 0.05 20.91
N ASP A 47 -12.50 1.17 20.22
CA ASP A 47 -13.39 2.26 20.60
C ASP A 47 -14.35 2.59 19.43
N PRO A 48 -15.54 1.93 19.39
CA PRO A 48 -16.52 2.14 18.32
C PRO A 48 -17.07 3.57 18.24
N HIS A 49 -17.02 4.32 19.34
CA HIS A 49 -17.53 5.69 19.39
C HIS A 49 -16.57 6.68 18.75
N SER A 50 -15.27 6.52 18.95
CA SER A 50 -14.25 7.39 18.35
C SER A 50 -13.93 7.03 16.92
N VAL A 51 -14.21 5.78 16.51
CA VAL A 51 -13.97 5.28 15.15
C VAL A 51 -15.26 4.69 14.55
N PRO A 52 -16.22 5.52 14.15
CA PRO A 52 -17.46 5.07 13.57
C PRO A 52 -17.24 4.42 12.18
N ILE A 53 -18.03 3.40 11.84
CA ILE A 53 -17.87 2.61 10.61
C ILE A 53 -17.94 3.51 9.36
N VAL A 54 -18.96 4.38 9.28
CA VAL A 54 -19.26 5.11 8.04
C VAL A 54 -18.12 6.02 7.58
N PRO A 55 -17.55 6.93 8.39
CA PRO A 55 -16.40 7.72 7.94
C PRO A 55 -15.17 6.86 7.66
N THR A 56 -14.89 5.85 8.49
CA THR A 56 -13.72 4.97 8.36
C THR A 56 -13.78 4.11 7.10
N LEU A 57 -14.96 3.66 6.69
CA LEU A 57 -15.18 2.94 5.43
C LEU A 57 -14.73 3.78 4.23
N PHE A 58 -15.13 5.05 4.16
CA PHE A 58 -14.74 5.94 3.06
C PHE A 58 -13.24 6.26 3.07
N ILE A 59 -12.63 6.37 4.25
CA ILE A 59 -11.16 6.49 4.38
C ILE A 59 -10.48 5.26 3.78
N THR A 60 -10.96 4.06 4.12
CA THR A 60 -10.39 2.80 3.63
C THR A 60 -10.55 2.65 2.12
N ILE A 61 -11.73 2.98 1.57
CA ILE A 61 -11.98 2.97 0.12
C ILE A 61 -11.06 3.97 -0.60
N ALA A 62 -10.94 5.19 -0.10
CA ALA A 62 -10.07 6.20 -0.70
C ALA A 62 -8.59 5.82 -0.62
N CYS A 63 -8.17 5.12 0.43
CA CYS A 63 -6.80 4.65 0.57
C CYS A 63 -6.46 3.48 -0.38
N GLY A 64 -7.39 2.54 -0.56
CA GLY A 64 -7.20 1.34 -1.38
C GLY A 64 -7.55 1.54 -2.86
N ALA A 65 -8.77 1.95 -3.16
CA ALA A 65 -9.29 1.98 -4.53
C ALA A 65 -8.91 3.25 -5.31
N ILE A 66 -8.80 4.40 -4.63
CA ILE A 66 -8.53 5.71 -5.24
C ILE A 66 -7.37 6.37 -4.50
N SER A 67 -6.31 5.64 -4.29
CA SER A 67 -5.15 6.08 -3.51
C SER A 67 -4.43 7.25 -4.17
N GLY A 68 -3.95 8.18 -3.36
CA GLY A 68 -3.07 9.25 -3.80
C GLY A 68 -1.79 8.72 -4.46
N PHE A 69 -1.34 7.53 -4.08
CA PHE A 69 -0.23 6.86 -4.74
C PHE A 69 -0.58 6.50 -6.19
N HIS A 70 -1.78 5.98 -6.46
CA HIS A 70 -2.24 5.72 -7.83
C HIS A 70 -2.29 7.00 -8.66
N ALA A 71 -2.81 8.09 -8.12
CA ALA A 71 -2.89 9.37 -8.84
C ALA A 71 -1.51 9.93 -9.21
N THR A 72 -0.48 9.71 -8.39
CA THR A 72 0.89 10.15 -8.68
C THR A 72 1.63 9.19 -9.62
N GLN A 73 1.34 7.87 -9.57
CA GLN A 73 2.05 6.86 -10.36
C GLN A 73 1.41 6.61 -11.72
N SER A 74 0.08 6.67 -11.84
CA SER A 74 -0.61 6.39 -13.11
C SER A 74 -0.13 7.24 -14.27
N PRO A 75 0.09 8.57 -14.14
CA PRO A 75 0.64 9.37 -15.22
C PRO A 75 2.06 8.97 -15.64
N LEU A 76 2.89 8.51 -14.69
CA LEU A 76 4.24 8.03 -14.99
C LEU A 76 4.19 6.69 -15.72
N MET A 77 3.33 5.78 -15.28
CA MET A 77 3.13 4.49 -15.94
C MET A 77 2.53 4.63 -17.32
N ALA A 78 1.57 5.54 -17.51
CA ALA A 78 0.96 5.82 -18.82
C ALA A 78 2.00 6.20 -19.89
N ARG A 79 3.04 6.92 -19.50
CA ARG A 79 4.17 7.27 -20.40
C ARG A 79 5.06 6.08 -20.76
N CYS A 80 4.98 4.99 -20.01
CA CYS A 80 5.78 3.77 -20.23
C CYS A 80 5.04 2.70 -21.04
N VAL A 81 3.71 2.79 -21.12
CA VAL A 81 2.89 1.85 -21.89
C VAL A 81 3.11 2.09 -23.37
N ARG A 82 3.43 1.02 -24.10
CA ARG A 82 3.74 1.09 -25.54
C ARG A 82 2.51 1.03 -26.44
N ASN A 83 1.45 0.38 -25.96
CA ASN A 83 0.22 0.17 -26.71
C ASN A 83 -0.99 0.38 -25.80
N GLU A 84 -1.98 1.13 -26.26
CA GLU A 84 -3.22 1.38 -25.50
C GLU A 84 -3.96 0.10 -25.10
N ARG A 85 -3.84 -0.97 -25.88
CA ARG A 85 -4.42 -2.28 -25.54
C ARG A 85 -3.88 -2.87 -24.25
N GLU A 86 -2.67 -2.50 -23.85
CA GLU A 86 -2.04 -2.94 -22.61
C GLU A 86 -2.55 -2.16 -21.39
N CYS A 87 -3.16 -0.99 -21.57
CA CYS A 87 -3.65 -0.16 -20.48
C CYS A 87 -4.59 -0.92 -19.55
N ARG A 88 -5.49 -1.74 -20.09
CA ARG A 88 -6.41 -2.54 -19.29
C ARG A 88 -5.69 -3.53 -18.37
N SER A 89 -4.69 -4.24 -18.86
CA SER A 89 -3.92 -5.19 -18.04
C SER A 89 -2.98 -4.49 -17.07
N VAL A 90 -2.36 -3.38 -17.49
CA VAL A 90 -1.40 -2.64 -16.65
C VAL A 90 -2.12 -1.92 -15.50
N PHE A 91 -3.22 -1.22 -15.77
CA PHE A 91 -3.90 -0.45 -14.72
C PHE A 91 -4.96 -1.28 -14.00
N PHE A 92 -5.95 -1.79 -14.71
CA PHE A 92 -7.04 -2.54 -14.09
C PHE A 92 -6.59 -3.93 -13.60
N GLY A 93 -5.78 -4.64 -14.38
CA GLY A 93 -5.26 -5.96 -14.00
C GLY A 93 -4.37 -5.89 -12.75
N ALA A 94 -3.54 -4.86 -12.62
CA ALA A 94 -2.73 -4.66 -11.43
C ALA A 94 -3.60 -4.42 -10.19
N MET A 95 -4.66 -3.60 -10.30
CA MET A 95 -5.59 -3.33 -9.20
C MET A 95 -6.33 -4.59 -8.73
N ILE A 96 -6.75 -5.45 -9.67
CA ILE A 96 -7.39 -6.73 -9.33
C ILE A 96 -6.41 -7.62 -8.57
N SER A 97 -5.16 -7.74 -9.05
CA SER A 97 -4.14 -8.55 -8.40
C SER A 97 -3.81 -8.05 -6.99
N GLU A 98 -3.66 -6.75 -6.83
CA GLU A 98 -3.47 -6.11 -5.53
C GLU A 98 -4.62 -6.39 -4.57
N SER A 99 -5.86 -6.23 -5.03
CA SER A 99 -7.07 -6.48 -4.24
C SER A 99 -7.18 -7.92 -3.77
N ILE A 100 -6.85 -8.89 -4.62
CA ILE A 100 -6.85 -10.32 -4.25
C ILE A 100 -5.82 -10.59 -3.15
N ILE A 101 -4.61 -10.08 -3.30
CA ILE A 101 -3.54 -10.25 -2.30
C ILE A 101 -3.94 -9.58 -0.98
N ALA A 102 -4.51 -8.39 -1.03
CA ALA A 102 -4.98 -7.67 0.15
C ALA A 102 -6.11 -8.42 0.88
N LEU A 103 -7.06 -9.00 0.15
CA LEU A 103 -8.13 -9.83 0.71
C LEU A 103 -7.59 -11.09 1.38
N ILE A 104 -6.60 -11.76 0.78
CA ILE A 104 -5.94 -12.92 1.40
C ILE A 104 -5.33 -12.51 2.74
N TRP A 105 -4.58 -11.40 2.78
CA TRP A 105 -3.96 -10.91 4.01
C TRP A 105 -4.99 -10.52 5.07
N ALA A 106 -6.06 -9.83 4.68
CA ALA A 106 -7.14 -9.47 5.59
C ALA A 106 -7.82 -10.71 6.20
N ALA A 107 -8.14 -11.70 5.36
CA ALA A 107 -8.76 -12.94 5.79
C ALA A 107 -7.83 -13.75 6.72
N VAL A 108 -6.56 -13.88 6.35
CA VAL A 108 -5.56 -14.58 7.17
C VAL A 108 -5.36 -13.90 8.52
N ALA A 109 -5.22 -12.57 8.54
CA ALA A 109 -5.03 -11.84 9.78
C ALA A 109 -6.22 -12.02 10.74
N MET A 110 -7.45 -11.86 10.25
CA MET A 110 -8.64 -12.07 11.05
C MET A 110 -8.79 -13.52 11.51
N ALA A 111 -8.51 -14.48 10.65
CA ALA A 111 -8.63 -15.90 10.98
C ALA A 111 -7.56 -16.35 12.00
N PHE A 112 -6.34 -15.85 11.88
CA PHE A 112 -5.22 -16.17 12.77
C PHE A 112 -5.46 -15.67 14.19
N PHE A 113 -5.93 -14.44 14.36
CA PHE A 113 -6.22 -13.86 15.67
C PHE A 113 -7.61 -14.19 16.21
N GLY A 114 -8.48 -14.85 15.43
CA GLY A 114 -9.81 -15.26 15.86
C GLY A 114 -10.88 -14.18 15.74
N GLY A 115 -10.64 -13.13 14.96
CA GLY A 115 -11.61 -12.08 14.65
C GLY A 115 -11.00 -10.67 14.57
N ALA A 116 -11.78 -9.73 14.07
CA ALA A 116 -11.33 -8.36 13.89
C ALA A 116 -11.04 -7.65 15.23
N HIS A 117 -11.83 -7.92 16.28
CA HIS A 117 -11.61 -7.33 17.60
C HIS A 117 -10.32 -7.85 18.23
N ALA A 118 -10.10 -9.17 18.23
CA ALA A 118 -8.89 -9.79 18.77
C ALA A 118 -7.62 -9.34 18.00
N LEU A 119 -7.72 -9.16 16.70
CA LEU A 119 -6.65 -8.55 15.88
C LEU A 119 -6.35 -7.11 16.33
N ALA A 120 -7.38 -6.31 16.57
CA ALA A 120 -7.22 -4.93 17.03
C ALA A 120 -6.57 -4.86 18.42
N GLU A 121 -6.96 -5.72 19.36
CA GLU A 121 -6.33 -5.82 20.67
C GLU A 121 -4.86 -6.24 20.58
N ALA A 122 -4.57 -7.27 19.78
CA ALA A 122 -3.21 -7.74 19.57
C ALA A 122 -2.29 -6.66 18.94
N LEU A 123 -2.81 -5.91 17.98
CA LEU A 123 -2.09 -4.78 17.38
C LEU A 123 -1.85 -3.67 18.39
N ALA A 124 -2.87 -3.28 19.17
CA ALA A 124 -2.75 -2.24 20.19
C ALA A 124 -1.69 -2.60 21.26
N ALA A 125 -1.66 -3.87 21.69
CA ALA A 125 -0.66 -4.38 22.64
C ALA A 125 0.78 -4.37 22.08
N ASN A 126 0.94 -4.35 20.75
CA ASN A 126 2.24 -4.42 20.07
C ASN A 126 2.54 -3.16 19.25
N GLY A 127 2.15 -1.99 19.76
CA GLY A 127 2.46 -0.67 19.20
C GLY A 127 1.80 -0.39 17.84
N ASN A 128 0.66 -1.02 17.56
CA ASN A 128 -0.07 -0.94 16.28
C ASN A 128 0.79 -1.31 15.06
N SER A 129 1.76 -2.22 15.26
CA SER A 129 2.70 -2.60 14.23
C SER A 129 2.14 -3.68 13.29
N ALA A 130 1.77 -3.29 12.08
CA ALA A 130 1.40 -4.25 11.03
C ALA A 130 2.56 -5.19 10.68
N ALA A 131 3.81 -4.72 10.74
CA ALA A 131 5.00 -5.55 10.50
C ALA A 131 5.15 -6.66 11.54
N TRP A 132 4.82 -6.40 12.81
CA TRP A 132 4.77 -7.41 13.85
C TRP A 132 3.72 -8.49 13.52
N ALA A 133 2.51 -8.10 13.14
CA ALA A 133 1.45 -9.04 12.79
C ALA A 133 1.85 -9.93 11.60
N VAL A 134 2.42 -9.34 10.55
CA VAL A 134 2.95 -10.10 9.40
C VAL A 134 4.01 -11.10 9.83
N ASN A 135 4.95 -10.68 10.67
CA ASN A 135 6.03 -11.53 11.14
C ASN A 135 5.49 -12.72 11.94
N ILE A 136 4.60 -12.48 12.91
CA ILE A 136 4.06 -13.56 13.75
C ILE A 136 3.20 -14.55 12.95
N ILE A 137 2.33 -14.04 12.06
CA ILE A 137 1.52 -14.88 11.18
C ILE A 137 2.43 -15.76 10.31
N SER A 138 3.38 -15.15 9.60
CA SER A 138 4.23 -15.87 8.65
C SER A 138 5.11 -16.92 9.30
N ASN A 139 5.73 -16.61 10.45
CA ASN A 139 6.55 -17.56 11.17
C ASN A 139 5.74 -18.68 11.81
N THR A 140 4.56 -18.38 12.35
CA THR A 140 3.72 -19.39 13.02
C THR A 140 3.07 -20.34 12.00
N THR A 141 2.64 -19.81 10.85
CA THR A 141 1.90 -20.61 9.85
C THR A 141 2.80 -21.35 8.87
N LEU A 142 3.90 -20.74 8.46
CA LEU A 142 4.80 -21.25 7.41
C LEU A 142 6.22 -21.53 7.91
N GLY A 143 6.49 -21.32 9.20
CA GLY A 143 7.81 -21.52 9.78
C GLY A 143 8.88 -20.62 9.19
N ILE A 144 10.14 -21.10 9.15
CA ILE A 144 11.30 -20.34 8.67
C ILE A 144 11.10 -19.86 7.21
N ALA A 145 10.50 -20.70 6.36
CA ALA A 145 10.22 -20.33 4.97
C ALA A 145 9.26 -19.13 4.89
N GLY A 146 8.24 -19.09 5.76
CA GLY A 146 7.32 -17.96 5.90
C GLY A 146 8.02 -16.69 6.34
N GLY A 147 8.92 -16.77 7.30
CA GLY A 147 9.73 -15.63 7.75
C GLY A 147 10.59 -15.04 6.62
N ILE A 148 11.22 -15.89 5.81
CA ILE A 148 12.02 -15.45 4.65
C ILE A 148 11.13 -14.78 3.59
N LEU A 149 9.99 -15.39 3.27
CA LEU A 149 9.04 -14.82 2.31
C LEU A 149 8.45 -13.50 2.82
N ALA A 150 8.16 -13.38 4.11
CA ALA A 150 7.71 -12.14 4.74
C ALA A 150 8.76 -11.04 4.64
N LEU A 151 10.03 -11.36 4.90
CA LEU A 151 11.13 -10.42 4.78
C LEU A 151 11.28 -9.92 3.33
N LEU A 152 11.28 -10.82 2.36
CA LEU A 152 11.46 -10.47 0.94
C LEU A 152 10.20 -9.83 0.34
N GLY A 153 9.02 -10.33 0.63
CA GLY A 153 7.77 -9.87 0.03
C GLY A 153 7.19 -8.63 0.72
N VAL A 154 7.16 -8.61 2.06
CA VAL A 154 6.46 -7.55 2.81
C VAL A 154 7.41 -6.45 3.28
N VAL A 155 8.61 -6.79 3.77
CA VAL A 155 9.56 -5.78 4.23
C VAL A 155 10.24 -5.09 3.04
N ALA A 156 10.50 -5.81 1.96
CA ALA A 156 11.11 -5.23 0.76
C ALA A 156 10.12 -4.41 -0.08
N ALA A 157 8.81 -4.72 -0.04
CA ALA A 157 7.80 -3.95 -0.77
C ALA A 157 7.77 -2.45 -0.42
N PRO A 158 7.82 -2.01 0.85
CA PRO A 158 7.94 -0.60 1.19
C PRO A 158 9.17 0.10 0.62
N ILE A 159 10.28 -0.61 0.41
CA ILE A 159 11.49 -0.06 -0.21
C ILE A 159 11.20 0.34 -1.66
N THR A 160 10.50 -0.53 -2.40
CA THR A 160 10.12 -0.25 -3.79
C THR A 160 9.12 0.90 -3.89
N SER A 161 8.15 0.92 -2.99
CA SER A 161 7.15 1.99 -2.90
C SER A 161 7.80 3.33 -2.50
N GLY A 162 8.73 3.31 -1.55
CA GLY A 162 9.47 4.49 -1.11
C GLY A 162 10.31 5.09 -2.23
N ASP A 163 11.08 4.28 -2.99
CA ASP A 163 11.84 4.77 -4.15
C ASP A 163 10.92 5.47 -5.16
N THR A 164 9.78 4.85 -5.46
CA THR A 164 8.83 5.38 -6.43
C THR A 164 8.15 6.65 -5.92
N ALA A 165 7.78 6.72 -4.64
CA ALA A 165 7.18 7.89 -4.02
C ALA A 165 8.13 9.10 -4.01
N PHE A 166 9.39 8.90 -3.58
CA PHE A 166 10.40 9.96 -3.59
C PHE A 166 10.75 10.43 -5.01
N ARG A 167 10.75 9.51 -5.98
CA ARG A 167 10.95 9.83 -7.39
C ARG A 167 9.83 10.71 -7.93
N SER A 168 8.58 10.36 -7.63
CA SER A 168 7.41 11.15 -8.02
C SER A 168 7.42 12.52 -7.36
N ALA A 169 7.64 12.60 -6.06
CA ALA A 169 7.73 13.86 -5.33
C ALA A 169 8.82 14.77 -5.93
N ARG A 170 9.99 14.21 -6.23
CA ARG A 170 11.06 14.96 -6.89
C ARG A 170 10.67 15.49 -8.26
N LEU A 171 9.97 14.69 -9.07
CA LEU A 171 9.53 15.11 -10.39
C LEU A 171 8.45 16.19 -10.29
N ILE A 172 7.49 16.06 -9.38
CA ILE A 172 6.46 17.08 -9.15
C ILE A 172 7.08 18.40 -8.69
N VAL A 173 8.00 18.38 -7.74
CA VAL A 173 8.71 19.58 -7.29
C VAL A 173 9.50 20.22 -8.44
N ALA A 174 10.18 19.41 -9.25
CA ALA A 174 10.93 19.88 -10.39
C ALA A 174 10.02 20.54 -11.44
N ASP A 175 8.83 19.98 -11.71
CA ASP A 175 7.84 20.54 -12.64
C ASP A 175 7.28 21.87 -12.11
N ILE A 176 6.92 21.95 -10.84
CA ILE A 176 6.40 23.18 -10.21
C ILE A 176 7.42 24.32 -10.32
N PHE A 177 8.67 24.05 -10.00
CA PHE A 177 9.75 25.06 -10.05
C PHE A 177 10.43 25.18 -11.42
N ARG A 178 9.99 24.41 -12.42
CA ARG A 178 10.56 24.35 -13.78
C ARG A 178 12.07 24.06 -13.76
N ILE A 179 12.52 23.18 -12.86
CA ILE A 179 13.93 22.83 -12.72
C ILE A 179 14.27 21.67 -13.64
N GLU A 180 15.21 21.90 -14.55
CA GLU A 180 15.69 20.88 -15.46
C GLU A 180 16.44 19.75 -14.72
N GLN A 181 15.94 18.50 -14.87
CA GLN A 181 16.44 17.31 -14.16
C GLN A 181 17.62 16.62 -14.88
N ARG A 182 18.27 17.27 -15.85
CA ARG A 182 19.34 16.68 -16.65
C ARG A 182 20.63 16.51 -15.86
N THR A 183 20.92 17.45 -14.96
CA THR A 183 22.13 17.48 -14.14
C THR A 183 21.92 16.74 -12.83
N GLN A 184 22.87 15.87 -12.44
CA GLN A 184 22.78 15.08 -11.20
C GLN A 184 22.69 15.95 -9.94
N TRP A 185 23.45 17.05 -9.89
CA TRP A 185 23.41 17.99 -8.77
C TRP A 185 22.05 18.61 -8.53
N LYS A 186 21.32 18.96 -9.59
CA LYS A 186 19.97 19.50 -9.47
C LYS A 186 19.00 18.46 -8.95
N ARG A 187 19.16 17.18 -9.35
CA ARG A 187 18.37 16.06 -8.80
C ARG A 187 18.64 15.88 -7.32
N PHE A 188 19.91 15.96 -6.92
CA PHE A 188 20.32 15.80 -5.53
C PHE A 188 19.81 16.95 -4.65
N ALA A 189 19.87 18.18 -5.14
CA ALA A 189 19.40 19.37 -4.44
C ALA A 189 17.89 19.31 -4.13
N ILE A 190 17.07 18.67 -4.99
CA ILE A 190 15.65 18.47 -4.71
C ILE A 190 15.42 17.22 -3.85
N ALA A 191 16.16 16.13 -4.10
CA ALA A 191 15.97 14.87 -3.39
C ALA A 191 16.35 14.97 -1.91
N LEU A 192 17.43 15.67 -1.58
CA LEU A 192 17.94 15.78 -0.21
C LEU A 192 16.90 16.39 0.76
N PRO A 193 16.30 17.55 0.49
CA PRO A 193 15.23 18.07 1.35
C PRO A 193 14.03 17.13 1.49
N LEU A 194 13.65 16.40 0.43
CA LEU A 194 12.57 15.42 0.48
C LEU A 194 12.91 14.24 1.37
N PHE A 195 14.15 13.74 1.32
CA PHE A 195 14.61 12.68 2.22
C PHE A 195 14.67 13.15 3.68
N VAL A 196 15.12 14.39 3.91
CA VAL A 196 15.11 14.98 5.26
C VAL A 196 13.68 15.11 5.77
N ALA A 197 12.75 15.61 4.96
CA ALA A 197 11.34 15.69 5.31
C ALA A 197 10.75 14.29 5.60
N GLY A 198 11.03 13.31 4.76
CA GLY A 198 10.63 11.92 4.97
C GLY A 198 11.18 11.36 6.27
N TYR A 199 12.44 11.60 6.59
CA TYR A 199 13.03 11.18 7.85
C TYR A 199 12.36 11.87 9.05
N LEU A 200 12.09 13.16 8.98
CA LEU A 200 11.41 13.89 10.06
C LEU A 200 9.99 13.34 10.30
N ILE A 201 9.27 12.96 9.24
CA ILE A 201 7.94 12.33 9.35
C ILE A 201 8.04 11.00 10.11
N THR A 202 9.11 10.23 9.97
CA THR A 202 9.28 8.98 10.74
C THR A 202 9.46 9.20 12.25
N ARG A 203 9.72 10.43 12.69
CA ARG A 203 9.84 10.82 14.11
C ARG A 203 8.53 11.27 14.72
N VAL A 204 7.50 11.46 13.90
CA VAL A 204 6.15 11.82 14.34
C VAL A 204 5.38 10.54 14.68
N ASP A 205 4.45 10.64 15.66
CA ASP A 205 3.59 9.51 16.00
C ASP A 205 2.83 8.98 14.78
N PHE A 206 2.85 7.64 14.61
CA PHE A 206 2.25 6.99 13.45
C PHE A 206 0.76 7.30 13.29
N THR A 207 0.01 7.41 14.40
CA THR A 207 -1.43 7.69 14.37
C THR A 207 -1.73 9.05 13.76
N VAL A 208 -0.90 10.04 14.09
CA VAL A 208 -0.99 11.39 13.52
C VAL A 208 -0.70 11.38 12.02
N VAL A 209 0.41 10.75 11.62
CA VAL A 209 0.79 10.62 10.21
C VAL A 209 -0.29 9.90 9.42
N TRP A 210 -0.83 8.80 9.96
CA TRP A 210 -1.89 8.01 9.32
C TRP A 210 -3.17 8.81 9.10
N ARG A 211 -3.55 9.66 10.06
CA ARG A 211 -4.73 10.53 9.94
C ARG A 211 -4.59 11.55 8.81
N TYR A 212 -3.44 12.22 8.73
CA TYR A 212 -3.17 13.16 7.64
C TYR A 212 -3.05 12.47 6.28
N PHE A 213 -2.43 11.30 6.24
CA PHE A 213 -2.35 10.47 5.04
C PHE A 213 -3.75 10.10 4.53
N ALA A 214 -4.64 9.63 5.40
CA ALA A 214 -6.01 9.29 5.04
C ALA A 214 -6.78 10.50 4.49
N TRP A 215 -6.69 11.65 5.16
CA TRP A 215 -7.31 12.89 4.71
C TRP A 215 -6.80 13.35 3.34
N THR A 216 -5.50 13.29 3.14
CA THR A 216 -4.85 13.67 1.86
C THR A 216 -5.33 12.77 0.71
N ASN A 217 -5.43 11.47 0.95
CA ASN A 217 -5.96 10.53 -0.04
C ASN A 217 -7.41 10.83 -0.43
N GLN A 218 -8.27 11.15 0.55
CA GLN A 218 -9.66 11.52 0.26
C GLN A 218 -9.75 12.80 -0.57
N THR A 219 -8.96 13.80 -0.21
CA THR A 219 -8.91 15.06 -0.96
C THR A 219 -8.47 14.84 -2.40
N LEU A 220 -7.41 14.06 -2.59
CA LEU A 220 -6.90 13.74 -3.92
C LEU A 220 -7.88 12.89 -4.73
N ALA A 221 -8.52 11.91 -4.11
CA ALA A 221 -9.57 11.11 -4.72
C ALA A 221 -10.71 12.00 -5.26
N THR A 222 -11.15 12.96 -4.46
CA THR A 222 -12.20 13.92 -4.85
C THR A 222 -11.77 14.73 -6.07
N ILE A 223 -10.56 15.27 -6.09
CA ILE A 223 -10.02 16.04 -7.22
C ILE A 223 -9.96 15.17 -8.48
N VAL A 224 -9.45 13.94 -8.38
CA VAL A 224 -9.34 13.02 -9.52
C VAL A 224 -10.71 12.64 -10.07
N LEU A 225 -11.68 12.34 -9.21
CA LEU A 225 -13.04 12.02 -9.64
C LEU A 225 -13.70 13.20 -10.36
N TRP A 226 -13.55 14.42 -9.86
CA TRP A 226 -14.02 15.63 -10.55
C TRP A 226 -13.34 15.83 -11.89
N ALA A 227 -12.04 15.62 -11.98
CA ALA A 227 -11.31 15.71 -13.26
C ALA A 227 -11.83 14.69 -14.28
N VAL A 228 -12.13 13.45 -13.85
CA VAL A 228 -12.72 12.42 -14.71
C VAL A 228 -14.12 12.82 -15.18
N VAL A 229 -14.96 13.35 -14.29
CA VAL A 229 -16.30 13.85 -14.64
C VAL A 229 -16.21 14.94 -15.71
N VAL A 230 -15.34 15.96 -15.48
CA VAL A 230 -15.16 17.05 -16.45
C VAL A 230 -14.68 16.51 -17.80
N TRP A 231 -13.76 15.56 -17.80
CA TRP A 231 -13.27 14.94 -19.03
C TRP A 231 -14.37 14.19 -19.78
N LEU A 232 -15.19 13.40 -19.06
CA LEU A 232 -16.30 12.65 -19.66
C LEU A 232 -17.38 13.55 -20.26
N PHE A 233 -17.61 14.74 -19.68
CA PHE A 233 -18.58 15.69 -20.22
C PHE A 233 -18.00 16.52 -21.37
N ALA A 234 -16.70 16.59 -21.51
CA ALA A 234 -16.02 17.33 -22.57
C ALA A 234 -15.67 16.46 -23.80
N ALA A 235 -15.72 15.13 -23.65
CA ALA A 235 -15.44 14.15 -24.72
C ALA A 235 -16.72 13.82 -25.50
#